data_4f4c21647fcafb28456889d74673e363
#
_entry.id   4f4c21647fcafb28456889d74673e363
#
_cell.length_a   1.000
_cell.length_b   1.000
_cell.length_c   1.000
_cell.angle_alpha   90.00
_cell.angle_beta   90.00
_cell.angle_gamma   90.00
#
_symmetry.space_group_name_H-M   'P 1'
#
loop_
_entity.id
_entity.type
_entity.pdbx_description
1 polymer ?
#
loop_
_entity_poly.entity_id
_entity_poly.type
_entity_poly.pdbx_seq_one_letter_code
_entity_poly.pdbx_strand_id
1 'polypeptide(L)'
;MRVLREALAHAGAVPVIAGIGALRTRDVLALAKDAEDAGAAGLLLAPVSYQPLTEHEVYTLFESACTAVRTPICVYDNPRATRFRFSDELHGRIAALPNIASIKIPRLSGDPVEAAARVGALRAHLPPHVTLGISGDAAAVHGLAAGCDGWYSVTGGLFPEVAQQITRAAGTGDMATAHAQSARLAPLWALYDRFGGIRVMACAAALMGLCAEDCLPRPLLGLHGEERARVAEVLRGLELL
;
A
#
# COMPACT_ATOMS: atom_id res chain seq x y z
N MET A 1 4.78 -8.57 -16.51
CA MET A 1 3.50 -9.18 -17.00
C MET A 1 3.29 -10.64 -16.57
N ARG A 2 4.30 -11.54 -16.58
CA ARG A 2 4.09 -12.93 -16.13
C ARG A 2 3.55 -13.03 -14.70
N VAL A 3 4.15 -12.31 -13.73
CA VAL A 3 3.70 -12.30 -12.32
C VAL A 3 2.25 -11.83 -12.19
N LEU A 4 1.85 -10.78 -12.92
CA LEU A 4 0.47 -10.29 -12.88
C LEU A 4 -0.54 -11.31 -13.43
N ARG A 5 -0.20 -11.98 -14.52
CA ARG A 5 -1.07 -13.03 -15.09
C ARG A 5 -1.23 -14.22 -14.14
N GLU A 6 -0.15 -14.65 -13.48
CA GLU A 6 -0.21 -15.69 -12.45
C GLU A 6 -1.06 -15.24 -11.25
N ALA A 7 -0.88 -13.99 -10.78
CA ALA A 7 -1.71 -13.46 -9.71
C ALA A 7 -3.20 -13.45 -10.08
N LEU A 8 -3.54 -12.99 -11.28
CA LEU A 8 -4.92 -12.97 -11.79
C LEU A 8 -5.51 -14.37 -11.91
N ALA A 9 -4.72 -15.34 -12.39
CA ALA A 9 -5.17 -16.73 -12.53
C ALA A 9 -5.51 -17.40 -11.20
N HIS A 10 -4.89 -16.95 -10.09
CA HIS A 10 -5.07 -17.53 -8.76
C HIS A 10 -5.92 -16.66 -7.82
N ALA A 11 -6.24 -15.42 -8.21
CA ALA A 11 -6.99 -14.49 -7.36
C ALA A 11 -8.47 -14.86 -7.17
N GLY A 12 -9.03 -15.70 -8.05
CA GLY A 12 -10.46 -16.02 -8.01
C GLY A 12 -11.32 -14.76 -8.15
N ALA A 13 -12.17 -14.50 -7.17
CA ALA A 13 -13.02 -13.31 -7.12
C ALA A 13 -12.33 -12.07 -6.48
N VAL A 14 -11.10 -12.20 -5.99
CA VAL A 14 -10.38 -11.07 -5.36
C VAL A 14 -9.83 -10.13 -6.43
N PRO A 15 -10.20 -8.83 -6.41
CA PRO A 15 -9.70 -7.88 -7.39
C PRO A 15 -8.19 -7.66 -7.23
N VAL A 16 -7.47 -7.64 -8.35
CA VAL A 16 -6.02 -7.42 -8.37
C VAL A 16 -5.72 -5.99 -8.80
N ILE A 17 -4.96 -5.27 -7.99
CA ILE A 17 -4.43 -3.94 -8.31
C ILE A 17 -2.96 -4.10 -8.72
N ALA A 18 -2.62 -3.67 -9.94
CA ALA A 18 -1.28 -3.79 -10.48
C ALA A 18 -0.45 -2.52 -10.25
N GLY A 19 0.78 -2.66 -9.72
CA GLY A 19 1.74 -1.57 -9.67
C GLY A 19 2.32 -1.27 -11.05
N ILE A 20 2.24 0.00 -11.48
CA ILE A 20 2.68 0.44 -12.82
C ILE A 20 3.78 1.51 -12.76
N GLY A 21 4.36 1.79 -11.59
CA GLY A 21 5.42 2.78 -11.44
C GLY A 21 6.69 2.41 -12.22
N ALA A 22 7.21 3.37 -13.00
CA ALA A 22 8.45 3.26 -13.74
C ALA A 22 9.12 4.63 -13.86
N LEU A 23 10.42 4.66 -14.25
CA LEU A 23 11.18 5.91 -14.35
C LEU A 23 10.75 6.82 -15.50
N ARG A 24 10.14 6.27 -16.55
CA ARG A 24 9.74 7.02 -17.75
C ARG A 24 8.23 6.87 -17.96
N THR A 25 7.57 7.98 -18.28
CA THR A 25 6.13 7.99 -18.58
C THR A 25 5.76 6.93 -19.62
N ARG A 26 6.52 6.79 -20.71
CA ARG A 26 6.24 5.78 -21.75
C ARG A 26 6.19 4.35 -21.19
N ASP A 27 7.03 4.04 -20.19
CA ASP A 27 7.10 2.71 -19.58
C ASP A 27 5.92 2.53 -18.61
N VAL A 28 5.51 3.60 -17.90
CA VAL A 28 4.26 3.62 -17.11
C VAL A 28 3.05 3.34 -17.99
N LEU A 29 2.95 4.00 -19.15
CA LEU A 29 1.82 3.82 -20.08
C LEU A 29 1.79 2.39 -20.67
N ALA A 30 2.96 1.84 -21.01
CA ALA A 30 3.05 0.45 -21.45
C ALA A 30 2.61 -0.54 -20.38
N LEU A 31 3.08 -0.37 -19.13
CA LEU A 31 2.66 -1.20 -18.00
C LEU A 31 1.17 -1.05 -17.69
N ALA A 32 0.63 0.17 -17.78
CA ALA A 32 -0.79 0.43 -17.58
C ALA A 32 -1.65 -0.31 -18.60
N LYS A 33 -1.28 -0.21 -19.87
CA LYS A 33 -1.98 -0.90 -20.96
C LYS A 33 -1.89 -2.41 -20.82
N ASP A 34 -0.71 -2.93 -20.56
CA ASP A 34 -0.48 -4.36 -20.33
C ASP A 34 -1.30 -4.89 -19.13
N ALA A 35 -1.44 -4.11 -18.06
CA ALA A 35 -2.21 -4.50 -16.89
C ALA A 35 -3.73 -4.46 -17.17
N GLU A 36 -4.21 -3.44 -17.89
CA GLU A 36 -5.59 -3.34 -18.36
C GLU A 36 -5.95 -4.52 -19.25
N ASP A 37 -5.13 -4.83 -20.26
CA ASP A 37 -5.34 -5.95 -21.20
C ASP A 37 -5.26 -7.31 -20.49
N ALA A 38 -4.54 -7.42 -19.37
CA ALA A 38 -4.51 -8.62 -18.55
C ALA A 38 -5.72 -8.76 -17.62
N GLY A 39 -6.56 -7.74 -17.46
CA GLY A 39 -7.75 -7.76 -16.63
C GLY A 39 -7.52 -7.32 -15.17
N ALA A 40 -6.50 -6.49 -14.91
CA ALA A 40 -6.34 -5.88 -13.59
C ALA A 40 -7.55 -5.01 -13.23
N ALA A 41 -8.05 -5.14 -12.00
CA ALA A 41 -9.20 -4.38 -11.51
C ALA A 41 -8.85 -2.92 -11.17
N GLY A 42 -7.57 -2.61 -10.97
CA GLY A 42 -7.07 -1.28 -10.68
C GLY A 42 -5.56 -1.20 -10.90
N LEU A 43 -5.06 0.02 -10.94
CA LEU A 43 -3.64 0.34 -11.11
C LEU A 43 -3.14 1.14 -9.91
N LEU A 44 -1.92 0.90 -9.48
CA LEU A 44 -1.26 1.66 -8.42
C LEU A 44 -0.08 2.42 -9.02
N LEU A 45 -0.12 3.75 -9.01
CA LEU A 45 0.89 4.61 -9.63
C LEU A 45 1.56 5.51 -8.59
N ALA A 46 2.89 5.35 -8.46
CA ALA A 46 3.75 6.26 -7.73
C ALA A 46 4.63 7.06 -8.71
N PRO A 47 4.91 8.35 -8.45
CA PRO A 47 5.79 9.16 -9.30
C PRO A 47 7.26 8.82 -9.02
N VAL A 48 7.72 7.71 -9.60
CA VAL A 48 9.10 7.23 -9.41
C VAL A 48 10.05 7.99 -10.33
N SER A 49 11.10 8.59 -9.77
CA SER A 49 12.12 9.29 -10.55
C SER A 49 13.49 9.25 -9.87
N TYR A 50 14.54 9.32 -10.67
CA TYR A 50 15.90 9.53 -10.19
C TYR A 50 16.15 10.99 -9.80
N GLN A 51 15.52 11.94 -10.52
CA GLN A 51 15.60 13.37 -10.25
C GLN A 51 14.38 13.83 -9.45
N PRO A 52 14.49 14.87 -8.60
CA PRO A 52 13.33 15.50 -7.99
C PRO A 52 12.34 15.97 -9.05
N LEU A 53 11.08 15.63 -8.88
CA LEU A 53 10.01 16.03 -9.78
C LEU A 53 9.34 17.31 -9.29
N THR A 54 8.85 18.13 -10.23
CA THR A 54 7.94 19.24 -9.96
C THR A 54 6.49 18.71 -9.89
N GLU A 55 5.60 19.47 -9.27
CA GLU A 55 4.16 19.16 -9.25
C GLU A 55 3.56 19.08 -10.65
N HIS A 56 4.03 19.91 -11.57
CA HIS A 56 3.56 19.90 -12.95
C HIS A 56 3.94 18.59 -13.67
N GLU A 57 5.17 18.10 -13.48
CA GLU A 57 5.61 16.82 -14.05
C GLU A 57 4.81 15.64 -13.48
N VAL A 58 4.55 15.64 -12.16
CA VAL A 58 3.72 14.63 -11.53
C VAL A 58 2.29 14.67 -12.03
N TYR A 59 1.68 15.87 -12.10
CA TYR A 59 0.33 16.04 -12.67
C TYR A 59 0.26 15.47 -14.10
N THR A 60 1.22 15.84 -14.98
CA THR A 60 1.29 15.39 -16.37
C THR A 60 1.45 13.87 -16.49
N LEU A 61 2.19 13.24 -15.56
CA LEU A 61 2.31 11.78 -15.49
C LEU A 61 0.93 11.13 -15.26
N PHE A 62 0.16 11.60 -14.26
CA PHE A 62 -1.17 11.07 -13.97
C PHE A 62 -2.17 11.37 -15.08
N GLU A 63 -2.16 12.57 -15.65
CA GLU A 63 -2.99 12.94 -16.80
C GLU A 63 -2.73 12.04 -17.99
N SER A 64 -1.46 11.77 -18.31
CA SER A 64 -1.07 10.85 -19.39
C SER A 64 -1.57 9.42 -19.12
N ALA A 65 -1.44 8.93 -17.89
CA ALA A 65 -1.91 7.61 -17.51
C ALA A 65 -3.45 7.51 -17.62
N CYS A 66 -4.19 8.50 -17.12
CA CYS A 66 -5.65 8.56 -17.20
C CYS A 66 -6.16 8.62 -18.64
N THR A 67 -5.38 9.23 -19.55
CA THR A 67 -5.73 9.27 -21.00
C THR A 67 -5.48 7.94 -21.69
N ALA A 68 -4.47 7.18 -21.25
CA ALA A 68 -4.03 5.94 -21.90
C ALA A 68 -4.92 4.73 -21.59
N VAL A 69 -5.53 4.67 -20.40
CA VAL A 69 -6.32 3.53 -19.92
C VAL A 69 -7.63 3.97 -19.28
N ARG A 70 -8.57 3.04 -19.15
CA ARG A 70 -9.84 3.26 -18.43
C ARG A 70 -9.88 2.59 -17.07
N THR A 71 -8.95 1.69 -16.79
CA THR A 71 -8.82 0.99 -15.51
C THR A 71 -8.62 2.03 -14.38
N PRO A 72 -9.34 1.90 -13.26
CA PRO A 72 -9.21 2.82 -12.13
C PRO A 72 -7.77 2.90 -11.60
N ILE A 73 -7.32 4.12 -11.30
CA ILE A 73 -5.96 4.40 -10.81
C ILE A 73 -6.02 4.83 -9.34
N CYS A 74 -5.20 4.19 -8.53
CA CYS A 74 -4.87 4.61 -7.17
C CYS A 74 -3.56 5.42 -7.19
N VAL A 75 -3.62 6.65 -6.72
CA VAL A 75 -2.43 7.50 -6.50
C VAL A 75 -1.66 6.93 -5.31
N TYR A 76 -0.37 6.65 -5.48
CA TYR A 76 0.47 6.22 -4.37
C TYR A 76 1.37 7.36 -3.88
N ASP A 77 0.93 8.02 -2.82
CA ASP A 77 1.73 9.00 -2.10
C ASP A 77 2.67 8.28 -1.13
N ASN A 78 3.95 8.25 -1.48
CA ASN A 78 5.00 7.63 -0.65
C ASN A 78 6.28 8.49 -0.69
N PRO A 79 6.32 9.61 0.03
CA PRO A 79 7.44 10.55 -0.02
C PRO A 79 8.78 9.94 0.44
N ARG A 80 8.72 8.89 1.25
CA ARG A 80 9.93 8.16 1.70
C ARG A 80 10.60 7.40 0.55
N ALA A 81 9.81 6.82 -0.36
CA ALA A 81 10.32 6.03 -1.47
C ALA A 81 10.56 6.88 -2.72
N THR A 82 9.64 7.80 -3.04
CA THR A 82 9.68 8.60 -4.27
C THR A 82 10.46 9.90 -4.12
N ARG A 83 10.69 10.35 -2.87
CA ARG A 83 11.22 11.69 -2.53
C ARG A 83 10.37 12.85 -3.03
N PHE A 84 9.15 12.58 -3.47
CA PHE A 84 8.17 13.57 -3.87
C PHE A 84 7.10 13.70 -2.79
N ARG A 85 6.71 14.92 -2.45
CA ARG A 85 5.60 15.22 -1.53
C ARG A 85 4.49 15.90 -2.32
N PHE A 86 3.32 15.30 -2.25
CA PHE A 86 2.13 15.91 -2.82
C PHE A 86 1.65 17.05 -1.93
N SER A 87 1.26 18.18 -2.52
CA SER A 87 0.40 19.15 -1.85
C SER A 87 -1.05 18.68 -1.88
N ASP A 88 -1.89 19.22 -1.00
CA ASP A 88 -3.32 18.88 -0.98
C ASP A 88 -4.01 19.37 -2.27
N GLU A 89 -3.59 20.52 -2.79
CA GLU A 89 -4.02 21.06 -4.07
C GLU A 89 -3.68 20.11 -5.23
N LEU A 90 -2.48 19.54 -5.24
CA LEU A 90 -2.08 18.59 -6.27
C LEU A 90 -2.90 17.30 -6.17
N HIS A 91 -3.12 16.79 -4.95
CA HIS A 91 -4.02 15.65 -4.75
C HIS A 91 -5.42 15.94 -5.31
N GLY A 92 -6.00 17.12 -5.02
CA GLY A 92 -7.31 17.53 -5.54
C GLY A 92 -7.35 17.59 -7.06
N ARG A 93 -6.33 18.21 -7.67
CA ARG A 93 -6.23 18.32 -9.14
C ARG A 93 -6.10 16.95 -9.81
N ILE A 94 -5.28 16.07 -9.26
CA ILE A 94 -5.13 14.70 -9.79
C ILE A 94 -6.42 13.90 -9.56
N ALA A 95 -7.04 14.01 -8.38
CA ALA A 95 -8.28 13.32 -8.06
C ALA A 95 -9.46 13.71 -8.97
N ALA A 96 -9.41 14.90 -9.59
CA ALA A 96 -10.39 15.35 -10.57
C ALA A 96 -10.19 14.76 -11.98
N LEU A 97 -9.07 14.07 -12.24
CA LEU A 97 -8.86 13.38 -13.50
C LEU A 97 -9.79 12.15 -13.61
N PRO A 98 -10.25 11.82 -14.83
CA PRO A 98 -11.03 10.61 -15.02
C PRO A 98 -10.23 9.38 -14.56
N ASN A 99 -10.86 8.35 -14.09
CA ASN A 99 -10.27 7.09 -13.61
C ASN A 99 -9.49 7.18 -12.27
N ILE A 100 -9.25 8.33 -11.67
CA ILE A 100 -8.68 8.34 -10.32
C ILE A 100 -9.78 7.93 -9.33
N ALA A 101 -9.57 6.79 -8.67
CA ALA A 101 -10.56 6.19 -7.78
C ALA A 101 -10.11 6.15 -6.31
N SER A 102 -8.82 6.24 -6.05
CA SER A 102 -8.27 6.14 -4.70
C SER A 102 -6.97 6.90 -4.56
N ILE A 103 -6.66 7.30 -3.32
CA ILE A 103 -5.33 7.79 -2.93
C ILE A 103 -4.84 6.95 -1.76
N LYS A 104 -3.70 6.30 -1.95
CA LYS A 104 -2.96 5.62 -0.89
C LYS A 104 -2.03 6.63 -0.24
N ILE A 105 -2.39 7.06 0.98
CA ILE A 105 -1.64 8.06 1.74
C ILE A 105 -0.56 7.44 2.62
N PRO A 106 0.50 8.18 2.96
CA PRO A 106 1.52 7.72 3.89
C PRO A 106 0.95 7.59 5.31
N ARG A 107 1.75 6.95 6.16
CA ARG A 107 1.52 6.82 7.60
C ARG A 107 1.12 8.17 8.23
N LEU A 108 0.06 8.17 9.02
CA LEU A 108 -0.40 9.31 9.82
C LEU A 108 0.27 9.35 11.20
N SER A 109 0.11 10.49 11.88
CA SER A 109 0.46 10.64 13.29
C SER A 109 -0.29 9.61 14.15
N GLY A 110 0.32 9.20 15.26
CA GLY A 110 -0.35 8.41 16.29
C GLY A 110 -1.30 9.23 17.16
N ASP A 111 -1.25 10.56 17.07
CA ASP A 111 -2.21 11.44 17.73
C ASP A 111 -3.53 11.45 16.96
N PRO A 112 -4.68 11.07 17.61
CA PRO A 112 -5.96 10.99 16.93
C PRO A 112 -6.46 12.33 16.38
N VAL A 113 -6.16 13.44 17.06
CA VAL A 113 -6.60 14.78 16.65
C VAL A 113 -5.84 15.22 15.41
N GLU A 114 -4.51 15.03 15.39
CA GLU A 114 -3.68 15.33 14.22
C GLU A 114 -4.05 14.44 13.02
N ALA A 115 -4.27 13.14 13.26
CA ALA A 115 -4.65 12.21 12.21
C ALA A 115 -6.01 12.58 11.60
N ALA A 116 -7.02 12.88 12.42
CA ALA A 116 -8.33 13.31 11.95
C ALA A 116 -8.27 14.65 11.20
N ALA A 117 -7.52 15.63 11.71
CA ALA A 117 -7.32 16.91 11.06
C ALA A 117 -6.65 16.73 9.67
N ARG A 118 -5.64 15.85 9.58
CA ARG A 118 -4.96 15.56 8.30
C ARG A 118 -5.87 14.91 7.28
N VAL A 119 -6.66 13.92 7.68
CA VAL A 119 -7.64 13.26 6.79
C VAL A 119 -8.72 14.24 6.36
N GLY A 120 -9.24 15.05 7.30
CA GLY A 120 -10.25 16.08 7.01
C GLY A 120 -9.75 17.14 6.02
N ALA A 121 -8.53 17.64 6.20
CA ALA A 121 -7.91 18.57 5.28
C ALA A 121 -7.80 18.00 3.86
N LEU A 122 -7.33 16.75 3.75
CA LEU A 122 -7.20 16.10 2.44
C LEU A 122 -8.57 15.86 1.78
N ARG A 123 -9.56 15.38 2.56
CA ARG A 123 -10.93 15.16 2.06
C ARG A 123 -11.58 16.43 1.48
N ALA A 124 -11.26 17.59 2.02
CA ALA A 124 -11.80 18.87 1.52
C ALA A 124 -11.39 19.17 0.07
N HIS A 125 -10.32 18.57 -0.42
CA HIS A 125 -9.84 18.73 -1.80
C HIS A 125 -10.31 17.60 -2.73
N LEU A 126 -10.89 16.51 -2.22
CA LEU A 126 -11.17 15.32 -3.01
C LEU A 126 -12.63 15.22 -3.44
N PRO A 127 -12.90 14.77 -4.68
CA PRO A 127 -14.24 14.37 -5.08
C PRO A 127 -14.79 13.26 -4.19
N PRO A 128 -16.11 13.21 -3.91
CA PRO A 128 -16.71 12.23 -2.98
C PRO A 128 -16.50 10.76 -3.35
N HIS A 129 -16.28 10.47 -4.63
CA HIS A 129 -16.08 9.11 -5.12
C HIS A 129 -14.64 8.60 -4.94
N VAL A 130 -13.68 9.47 -4.62
CA VAL A 130 -12.29 9.10 -4.45
C VAL A 130 -12.04 8.64 -3.01
N THR A 131 -11.63 7.40 -2.86
CA THR A 131 -11.34 6.82 -1.55
C THR A 131 -9.95 7.19 -1.05
N LEU A 132 -9.79 7.23 0.27
CA LEU A 132 -8.51 7.37 0.95
C LEU A 132 -8.14 6.07 1.65
N GLY A 133 -6.97 5.53 1.34
CA GLY A 133 -6.46 4.36 2.05
C GLY A 133 -5.14 4.66 2.76
N ILE A 134 -5.04 4.20 4.01
CA ILE A 134 -3.85 4.38 4.83
C ILE A 134 -2.75 3.40 4.46
N SER A 135 -1.49 3.83 4.46
CA SER A 135 -0.28 2.99 4.40
C SER A 135 0.39 2.88 5.76
N GLY A 136 1.17 1.79 5.90
CA GLY A 136 1.96 1.54 7.09
C GLY A 136 1.15 0.83 8.15
N ASP A 137 1.45 -0.46 8.31
CA ASP A 137 0.65 -1.39 9.08
C ASP A 137 0.53 -0.98 10.56
N ALA A 138 1.61 -0.50 11.18
CA ALA A 138 1.59 0.01 12.55
C ALA A 138 0.65 1.24 12.76
N ALA A 139 0.36 1.98 11.71
CA ALA A 139 -0.49 3.18 11.77
C ALA A 139 -1.90 2.95 11.19
N ALA A 140 -2.19 1.74 10.72
CA ALA A 140 -3.44 1.43 10.03
C ALA A 140 -4.68 1.77 10.89
N VAL A 141 -4.67 1.38 12.15
CA VAL A 141 -5.79 1.62 13.07
C VAL A 141 -6.04 3.13 13.29
N HIS A 142 -4.99 3.95 13.31
CA HIS A 142 -5.13 5.42 13.44
C HIS A 142 -5.72 6.03 12.16
N GLY A 143 -5.31 5.53 10.99
CA GLY A 143 -5.89 5.96 9.71
C GLY A 143 -7.37 5.61 9.57
N LEU A 144 -7.74 4.38 9.96
CA LEU A 144 -9.14 3.94 9.95
C LEU A 144 -9.99 4.76 10.94
N ALA A 145 -9.46 5.01 12.15
CA ALA A 145 -10.12 5.86 13.14
C ALA A 145 -10.29 7.31 12.67
N ALA A 146 -9.34 7.81 11.87
CA ALA A 146 -9.37 9.16 11.31
C ALA A 146 -10.31 9.29 10.09
N GLY A 147 -10.92 8.22 9.60
CA GLY A 147 -11.86 8.22 8.49
C GLY A 147 -11.26 7.85 7.12
N CYS A 148 -10.14 7.11 7.11
CA CYS A 148 -9.71 6.42 5.88
C CYS A 148 -10.68 5.28 5.54
N ASP A 149 -10.97 5.12 4.24
CA ASP A 149 -11.90 4.11 3.72
C ASP A 149 -11.30 2.70 3.73
N GLY A 150 -9.99 2.58 3.82
CA GLY A 150 -9.32 1.29 3.77
C GLY A 150 -7.86 1.34 4.19
N TRP A 151 -7.26 0.15 4.21
CA TRP A 151 -5.86 -0.05 4.57
C TRP A 151 -5.13 -0.85 3.49
N TYR A 152 -4.08 -0.27 2.95
CA TYR A 152 -3.15 -0.93 2.02
C TYR A 152 -2.07 -1.69 2.81
N SER A 153 -2.41 -2.88 3.27
CA SER A 153 -1.63 -3.69 4.20
C SER A 153 -0.51 -4.47 3.52
N VAL A 154 0.65 -4.52 4.17
CA VAL A 154 1.72 -5.49 3.88
C VAL A 154 1.40 -6.83 4.56
N THR A 155 0.93 -6.79 5.80
CA THR A 155 0.54 -7.96 6.61
C THR A 155 -0.55 -8.79 5.94
N GLY A 156 -1.54 -8.13 5.34
CA GLY A 156 -2.66 -8.80 4.68
C GLY A 156 -2.27 -9.71 3.51
N GLY A 157 -1.04 -9.60 3.00
CA GLY A 157 -0.53 -10.47 1.94
C GLY A 157 -0.30 -11.93 2.39
N LEU A 158 0.03 -12.16 3.65
CA LEU A 158 0.22 -13.50 4.21
C LEU A 158 -0.76 -13.83 5.33
N PHE A 159 -1.20 -12.81 6.07
CA PHE A 159 -2.08 -12.92 7.22
C PHE A 159 -3.36 -12.09 7.03
N PRO A 160 -4.17 -12.40 5.99
CA PRO A 160 -5.35 -11.60 5.66
C PRO A 160 -6.40 -11.59 6.78
N GLU A 161 -6.54 -12.67 7.51
CA GLU A 161 -7.50 -12.81 8.61
C GLU A 161 -7.21 -11.81 9.75
N VAL A 162 -5.92 -11.68 10.10
CA VAL A 162 -5.47 -10.74 11.13
C VAL A 162 -5.72 -9.29 10.71
N ALA A 163 -5.39 -8.96 9.47
CA ALA A 163 -5.66 -7.63 8.92
C ALA A 163 -7.17 -7.33 8.84
N GLN A 164 -7.98 -8.33 8.46
CA GLN A 164 -9.44 -8.21 8.41
C GLN A 164 -10.08 -8.04 9.80
N GLN A 165 -9.55 -8.65 10.85
CA GLN A 165 -10.05 -8.44 12.22
C GLN A 165 -9.97 -6.96 12.61
N ILE A 166 -8.84 -6.30 12.32
CA ILE A 166 -8.66 -4.87 12.59
C ILE A 166 -9.62 -4.03 11.74
N THR A 167 -9.69 -4.30 10.43
CA THR A 167 -10.52 -3.49 9.52
C THR A 167 -12.02 -3.68 9.76
N ARG A 168 -12.48 -4.88 10.10
CA ARG A 168 -13.88 -5.14 10.43
C ARG A 168 -14.29 -4.47 11.74
N ALA A 169 -13.47 -4.55 12.79
CA ALA A 169 -13.73 -3.88 14.04
C ALA A 169 -13.81 -2.35 13.83
N ALA A 170 -12.86 -1.76 13.10
CA ALA A 170 -12.88 -0.35 12.77
C ALA A 170 -14.14 0.02 11.94
N GLY A 171 -14.50 -0.80 10.93
CA GLY A 171 -15.66 -0.58 10.07
C GLY A 171 -17.02 -0.66 10.79
N THR A 172 -17.10 -1.38 11.91
CA THR A 172 -18.28 -1.44 12.76
C THR A 172 -18.29 -0.40 13.89
N GLY A 173 -17.25 0.45 13.96
CA GLY A 173 -17.09 1.47 15.01
C GLY A 173 -16.50 0.92 16.32
N ASP A 174 -16.16 -0.36 16.41
CA ASP A 174 -15.51 -0.95 17.58
C ASP A 174 -14.00 -0.66 17.57
N MET A 175 -13.67 0.60 17.80
CA MET A 175 -12.30 1.07 17.82
C MET A 175 -11.48 0.48 18.98
N ALA A 176 -12.14 0.11 20.09
CA ALA A 176 -11.45 -0.52 21.22
C ALA A 176 -10.86 -1.88 20.79
N THR A 177 -11.65 -2.73 20.13
CA THR A 177 -11.19 -4.00 19.58
C THR A 177 -10.15 -3.79 18.48
N ALA A 178 -10.35 -2.83 17.56
CA ALA A 178 -9.38 -2.54 16.50
C ALA A 178 -8.00 -2.16 17.07
N HIS A 179 -7.96 -1.29 18.08
CA HIS A 179 -6.73 -0.90 18.77
C HIS A 179 -6.08 -2.06 19.52
N ALA A 180 -6.86 -2.88 20.24
CA ALA A 180 -6.35 -4.05 20.95
C ALA A 180 -5.70 -5.07 19.99
N GLN A 181 -6.35 -5.36 18.85
CA GLN A 181 -5.80 -6.25 17.82
C GLN A 181 -4.52 -5.69 17.19
N SER A 182 -4.48 -4.39 16.89
CA SER A 182 -3.27 -3.75 16.37
C SER A 182 -2.12 -3.76 17.40
N ALA A 183 -2.42 -3.51 18.68
CA ALA A 183 -1.44 -3.54 19.77
C ALA A 183 -0.84 -4.95 19.97
N ARG A 184 -1.64 -6.01 19.82
CA ARG A 184 -1.15 -7.40 19.86
C ARG A 184 -0.05 -7.63 18.82
N LEU A 185 -0.13 -6.98 17.68
CA LEU A 185 0.83 -7.11 16.58
C LEU A 185 2.06 -6.19 16.72
N ALA A 186 2.19 -5.42 17.82
CA ALA A 186 3.31 -4.51 18.02
C ALA A 186 4.70 -5.15 17.83
N PRO A 187 4.96 -6.43 18.22
CA PRO A 187 6.24 -7.07 17.94
C PRO A 187 6.51 -7.24 16.42
N LEU A 188 5.47 -7.47 15.62
CA LEU A 188 5.59 -7.56 14.15
C LEU A 188 5.85 -6.16 13.56
N TRP A 189 5.17 -5.13 14.08
CA TRP A 189 5.41 -3.74 13.65
C TRP A 189 6.85 -3.31 13.91
N ALA A 190 7.43 -3.68 15.05
CA ALA A 190 8.82 -3.41 15.38
C ALA A 190 9.80 -4.09 14.39
N LEU A 191 9.50 -5.29 13.90
CA LEU A 191 10.27 -5.93 12.84
C LEU A 191 10.20 -5.14 11.53
N TYR A 192 9.01 -4.62 11.16
CA TYR A 192 8.86 -3.81 9.94
C TYR A 192 9.64 -2.50 10.02
N ASP A 193 9.65 -1.84 11.17
CA ASP A 193 10.43 -0.62 11.38
C ASP A 193 11.95 -0.90 11.29
N ARG A 194 12.39 -2.06 11.78
CA ARG A 194 13.81 -2.45 11.78
C ARG A 194 14.31 -2.95 10.43
N PHE A 195 13.58 -3.85 9.77
CA PHE A 195 14.05 -4.58 8.60
C PHE A 195 13.32 -4.19 7.29
N GLY A 196 12.20 -3.49 7.40
CA GLY A 196 11.29 -3.22 6.30
C GLY A 196 10.30 -4.36 6.05
N GLY A 197 9.03 -4.00 5.81
CA GLY A 197 7.94 -4.97 5.67
C GLY A 197 8.18 -6.05 4.61
N ILE A 198 8.74 -5.68 3.45
CA ILE A 198 8.99 -6.64 2.37
C ILE A 198 9.96 -7.76 2.77
N ARG A 199 11.03 -7.43 3.52
CA ARG A 199 12.00 -8.44 3.98
C ARG A 199 11.41 -9.36 5.04
N VAL A 200 10.64 -8.78 5.96
CA VAL A 200 9.96 -9.55 7.03
C VAL A 200 8.94 -10.49 6.42
N MET A 201 8.13 -10.03 5.47
CA MET A 201 7.12 -10.88 4.82
C MET A 201 7.73 -11.93 3.90
N ALA A 202 8.81 -11.63 3.18
CA ALA A 202 9.55 -12.65 2.43
C ALA A 202 10.13 -13.73 3.36
N CYS A 203 10.69 -13.33 4.50
CA CYS A 203 11.17 -14.26 5.52
C CYS A 203 10.04 -15.11 6.11
N ALA A 204 8.90 -14.50 6.42
CA ALA A 204 7.70 -15.18 6.90
C ALA A 204 7.19 -16.21 5.88
N ALA A 205 7.08 -15.82 4.61
CA ALA A 205 6.67 -16.73 3.53
C ALA A 205 7.63 -17.94 3.39
N ALA A 206 8.94 -17.69 3.48
CA ALA A 206 9.94 -18.76 3.46
C ALA A 206 9.84 -19.68 4.69
N LEU A 207 9.57 -19.13 5.89
CA LEU A 207 9.34 -19.93 7.10
C LEU A 207 8.09 -20.80 7.00
N MET A 208 7.07 -20.32 6.30
CA MET A 208 5.83 -21.06 6.00
C MET A 208 5.99 -22.06 4.84
N GLY A 209 7.15 -22.13 4.19
CA GLY A 209 7.40 -23.01 3.04
C GLY A 209 6.74 -22.56 1.73
N LEU A 210 6.29 -21.29 1.65
CA LEU A 210 5.60 -20.74 0.48
C LEU A 210 6.55 -20.26 -0.62
N CYS A 211 7.81 -19.98 -0.28
CA CYS A 211 8.83 -19.55 -1.23
C CYS A 211 10.24 -19.93 -0.74
N ALA A 212 11.24 -19.77 -1.62
CA ALA A 212 12.65 -19.91 -1.26
C ALA A 212 13.12 -18.76 -0.34
N GLU A 213 14.17 -19.00 0.46
CA GLU A 213 14.74 -18.00 1.37
C GLU A 213 15.27 -16.76 0.65
N ASP A 214 15.73 -16.89 -0.57
CA ASP A 214 16.27 -15.83 -1.43
C ASP A 214 15.28 -15.35 -2.51
N CYS A 215 13.98 -15.40 -2.22
CA CYS A 215 12.91 -15.06 -3.17
C CYS A 215 12.87 -13.57 -3.56
N LEU A 216 13.54 -12.68 -2.83
CA LEU A 216 13.53 -11.26 -3.15
C LEU A 216 14.33 -10.93 -4.41
N PRO A 217 13.81 -10.03 -5.29
CA PRO A 217 14.57 -9.60 -6.45
C PRO A 217 15.80 -8.80 -6.04
N ARG A 218 16.96 -9.15 -6.60
CA ARG A 218 18.19 -8.37 -6.40
C ARG A 218 18.00 -6.92 -6.83
N PRO A 219 18.59 -5.93 -6.11
CA PRO A 219 19.62 -6.06 -5.07
C PRO A 219 19.08 -6.30 -3.64
N LEU A 220 17.78 -6.49 -3.44
CA LEU A 220 17.22 -6.79 -2.12
C LEU A 220 17.71 -8.17 -1.64
N LEU A 221 18.09 -8.25 -0.37
CA LEU A 221 18.49 -9.49 0.31
C LEU A 221 17.44 -9.88 1.34
N GLY A 222 17.23 -11.19 1.50
CA GLY A 222 16.42 -11.76 2.57
C GLY A 222 17.07 -11.60 3.95
N LEU A 223 16.34 -11.97 4.99
CA LEU A 223 16.84 -12.03 6.37
C LEU A 223 17.38 -13.43 6.64
N HIS A 224 18.58 -13.50 7.24
CA HIS A 224 19.27 -14.76 7.52
C HIS A 224 19.73 -14.84 8.99
N GLY A 225 20.18 -16.00 9.44
CA GLY A 225 20.78 -16.21 10.75
C GLY A 225 19.89 -15.70 11.89
N GLU A 226 20.46 -14.84 12.75
CA GLU A 226 19.76 -14.30 13.91
C GLU A 226 18.54 -13.43 13.55
N GLU A 227 18.59 -12.71 12.44
CA GLU A 227 17.45 -11.89 11.99
C GLU A 227 16.25 -12.77 11.61
N ARG A 228 16.51 -13.85 10.88
CA ARG A 228 15.49 -14.85 10.52
C ARG A 228 14.94 -15.55 11.77
N ALA A 229 15.82 -15.93 12.71
CA ALA A 229 15.41 -16.56 13.95
C ALA A 229 14.49 -15.64 14.77
N ARG A 230 14.79 -14.33 14.82
CA ARG A 230 13.94 -13.35 15.50
C ARG A 230 12.58 -13.17 14.84
N VAL A 231 12.51 -13.17 13.51
CA VAL A 231 11.22 -13.18 12.80
C VAL A 231 10.41 -14.41 13.18
N ALA A 232 11.03 -15.59 13.17
CA ALA A 232 10.37 -16.85 13.54
C ALA A 232 9.85 -16.84 14.98
N GLU A 233 10.63 -16.29 15.92
CA GLU A 233 10.23 -16.15 17.33
C GLU A 233 8.99 -15.28 17.48
N VAL A 234 8.99 -14.09 16.84
CA VAL A 234 7.86 -13.15 16.90
C VAL A 234 6.61 -13.76 16.27
N LEU A 235 6.74 -14.41 15.11
CA LEU A 235 5.59 -15.04 14.44
C LEU A 235 4.98 -16.17 15.28
N ARG A 236 5.81 -17.03 15.91
CA ARG A 236 5.30 -18.05 16.83
C ARG A 236 4.61 -17.45 18.06
N GLY A 237 5.21 -16.42 18.66
CA GLY A 237 4.61 -15.70 19.80
C GLY A 237 3.27 -15.03 19.47
N LEU A 238 3.02 -14.73 18.19
CA LEU A 238 1.77 -14.18 17.68
C LEU A 238 0.81 -15.25 17.13
N GLU A 239 1.19 -16.53 17.17
CA GLU A 239 0.44 -17.67 16.59
C GLU A 239 0.21 -17.51 15.07
N LEU A 240 1.22 -16.98 14.36
CA LEU A 240 1.20 -16.75 12.92
C LEU A 240 2.10 -17.74 12.15
N LEU A 241 2.79 -18.65 12.85
CA LEU A 241 3.69 -19.66 12.29
C LEU A 241 3.47 -21.01 12.93
#